data_c8b3e89ced587ea2d7b542ed8edc690d
#
_entry.id   c8b3e89ced587ea2d7b542ed8edc690d
#
_cell.length_a   1.000
_cell.length_b   1.000
_cell.length_c   1.000
_cell.angle_alpha   90.00
_cell.angle_beta   90.00
_cell.angle_gamma   90.00
#
_symmetry.space_group_name_H-M   'P 1'
#
loop_
_entity.id
_entity.type
_entity.pdbx_description
1 polymer ?
#
loop_
_entity_poly.entity_id
_entity_poly.type
_entity_poly.pdbx_seq_one_letter_code
_entity_poly.pdbx_strand_id
1 'polypeptide(L)'
;MQISEVSYLGNLRTACKHLKSGDTFITDAPTDNNGKGEAFSPTDILATSLASCAMTIIGIYCNKNNISFENCEARVIKLMGNNPRKVDQIIIEMKLSENNWDDSTLEKVIKAARTCPVELTLKNNVQIEYKFT
;
A
#
# COMPACT_ATOMS: atom_id res chain seq x y z
N MET A 1 0.49 -2.52 22.17
CA MET A 1 1.21 -1.28 21.79
C MET A 1 0.27 -0.36 21.03
N GLN A 2 0.03 0.82 21.55
CA GLN A 2 -0.78 1.84 20.85
C GLN A 2 0.07 2.54 19.80
N ILE A 3 -0.42 2.62 18.56
CA ILE A 3 0.31 3.25 17.45
C ILE A 3 -0.34 4.56 17.00
N SER A 4 -1.65 4.67 17.12
CA SER A 4 -2.39 5.82 16.61
C SER A 4 -3.67 6.11 17.39
N GLU A 5 -4.15 7.32 17.22
CA GLU A 5 -5.47 7.76 17.65
C GLU A 5 -6.28 8.19 16.43
N VAL A 6 -7.57 7.90 16.43
CA VAL A 6 -8.49 8.26 15.34
C VAL A 6 -9.67 9.01 15.93
N SER A 7 -9.98 10.17 15.36
CA SER A 7 -11.10 11.02 15.76
C SER A 7 -12.07 11.22 14.59
N TYR A 8 -13.36 11.09 14.87
CA TYR A 8 -14.39 11.41 13.89
C TYR A 8 -14.64 12.92 13.85
N LEU A 9 -14.50 13.53 12.67
CA LEU A 9 -14.66 14.98 12.50
C LEU A 9 -16.05 15.41 12.02
N GLY A 10 -16.96 14.47 11.81
CA GLY A 10 -18.24 14.72 11.16
C GLY A 10 -18.14 14.62 9.64
N ASN A 11 -19.28 14.60 8.97
CA ASN A 11 -19.37 14.55 7.51
C ASN A 11 -18.58 13.38 6.86
N LEU A 12 -18.53 12.23 7.54
CA LEU A 12 -17.84 11.01 7.07
C LEU A 12 -16.33 11.20 6.91
N ARG A 13 -15.74 12.07 7.72
CA ARG A 13 -14.31 12.38 7.75
C ARG A 13 -13.70 11.99 9.09
N THR A 14 -12.49 11.47 9.07
CA THR A 14 -11.71 11.18 10.28
C THR A 14 -10.35 11.86 10.25
N ALA A 15 -9.78 12.09 11.42
CA ALA A 15 -8.38 12.49 11.56
C ALA A 15 -7.62 11.35 12.23
N CYS A 16 -6.47 10.99 11.68
CA CYS A 16 -5.60 9.95 12.19
C CYS A 16 -4.27 10.57 12.63
N LYS A 17 -3.81 10.22 13.81
CA LYS A 17 -2.56 10.73 14.37
C LYS A 17 -1.64 9.58 14.77
N HIS A 18 -0.41 9.60 14.25
CA HIS A 18 0.63 8.68 14.69
C HIS A 18 1.21 9.16 16.02
N LEU A 19 1.12 8.36 17.06
CA LEU A 19 1.45 8.80 18.41
C LEU A 19 2.93 9.14 18.60
N LYS A 20 3.81 8.37 17.99
CA LYS A 20 5.24 8.55 18.17
C LYS A 20 5.80 9.78 17.45
N SER A 21 5.38 10.00 16.20
CA SER A 21 5.90 11.12 15.38
C SER A 21 5.06 12.40 15.49
N GLY A 22 3.78 12.26 15.85
CA GLY A 22 2.83 13.34 15.79
C GLY A 22 2.25 13.62 14.40
N ASP A 23 2.68 12.88 13.37
CA ASP A 23 2.14 13.02 12.01
C ASP A 23 0.64 12.75 11.97
N THR A 24 -0.06 13.51 11.15
CA THR A 24 -1.50 13.39 11.00
C THR A 24 -1.90 13.33 9.54
N PHE A 25 -3.00 12.65 9.27
CA PHE A 25 -3.70 12.70 7.98
C PHE A 25 -5.20 12.56 8.19
N ILE A 26 -5.98 12.95 7.19
CA ILE A 26 -7.43 12.81 7.21
C ILE A 26 -7.87 11.70 6.27
N THR A 27 -9.06 11.12 6.55
CA THR A 27 -9.75 10.22 5.63
C THR A 27 -11.12 10.79 5.28
N ASP A 28 -11.58 10.48 4.07
CA ASP A 28 -12.95 10.76 3.62
C ASP A 28 -13.61 9.48 3.14
N ALA A 29 -14.91 9.35 3.39
CA ALA A 29 -15.67 8.35 2.66
C ALA A 29 -15.60 8.67 1.15
N PRO A 30 -15.54 7.64 0.28
CA PRO A 30 -15.47 7.86 -1.16
C PRO A 30 -16.81 8.35 -1.71
N THR A 31 -16.77 8.96 -2.89
CA THR A 31 -17.97 9.51 -3.54
C THR A 31 -19.03 8.46 -3.85
N ASP A 32 -18.63 7.22 -4.12
CA ASP A 32 -19.53 6.09 -4.35
C ASP A 32 -20.11 5.51 -3.06
N ASN A 33 -19.75 6.07 -1.90
CA ASN A 33 -20.26 5.68 -0.57
C ASN A 33 -20.59 6.91 0.29
N ASN A 34 -21.30 7.86 -0.28
CA ASN A 34 -21.86 9.06 0.37
C ASN A 34 -20.82 10.08 0.85
N GLY A 35 -19.55 9.93 0.51
CA GLY A 35 -18.49 10.82 0.94
C GLY A 35 -18.11 11.90 -0.06
N LYS A 36 -17.25 12.81 0.37
CA LYS A 36 -16.72 13.89 -0.47
C LYS A 36 -15.56 13.44 -1.35
N GLY A 37 -14.83 12.39 -0.95
CA GLY A 37 -13.70 11.86 -1.70
C GLY A 37 -12.54 12.84 -1.87
N GLU A 38 -12.38 13.78 -0.96
CA GLU A 38 -11.31 14.79 -1.03
C GLU A 38 -9.99 14.32 -0.41
N ALA A 39 -9.97 13.15 0.18
CA ALA A 39 -8.81 12.50 0.78
C ALA A 39 -8.91 10.99 0.58
N PHE A 40 -7.87 10.25 0.97
CA PHE A 40 -7.94 8.80 0.95
C PHE A 40 -9.14 8.29 1.74
N SER A 41 -9.86 7.32 1.19
CA SER A 41 -10.79 6.53 2.01
C SER A 41 -10.00 5.52 2.87
N PRO A 42 -10.59 4.97 3.94
CA PRO A 42 -9.93 3.91 4.71
C PRO A 42 -9.49 2.72 3.84
N THR A 43 -10.30 2.29 2.88
CA THR A 43 -9.93 1.20 1.96
C THR A 43 -8.86 1.60 0.95
N ASP A 44 -8.77 2.87 0.57
CA ASP A 44 -7.65 3.39 -0.23
C ASP A 44 -6.34 3.29 0.54
N ILE A 45 -6.34 3.61 1.84
CA ILE A 45 -5.17 3.49 2.70
C ILE A 45 -4.75 2.02 2.82
N LEU A 46 -5.70 1.11 2.98
CA LEU A 46 -5.42 -0.32 3.02
C LEU A 46 -4.71 -0.78 1.74
N ALA A 47 -5.23 -0.40 0.58
CA ALA A 47 -4.62 -0.76 -0.70
C ALA A 47 -3.24 -0.11 -0.89
N THR A 48 -3.12 1.16 -0.52
CA THR A 48 -1.85 1.91 -0.62
C THR A 48 -0.79 1.35 0.32
N SER A 49 -1.19 0.89 1.51
CA SER A 49 -0.25 0.29 2.47
C SER A 49 0.45 -0.94 1.90
N LEU A 50 -0.21 -1.71 1.03
CA LEU A 50 0.39 -2.86 0.37
C LEU A 50 1.58 -2.47 -0.51
N ALA A 51 1.43 -1.46 -1.36
CA ALA A 51 2.52 -0.95 -2.21
C ALA A 51 3.65 -0.37 -1.37
N SER A 52 3.32 0.43 -0.37
CA SER A 52 4.30 1.02 0.55
C SER A 52 5.10 -0.06 1.29
N CYS A 53 4.42 -1.09 1.77
CA CYS A 53 5.07 -2.21 2.44
C CYS A 53 6.02 -2.96 1.50
N ALA A 54 5.56 -3.28 0.28
CA ALA A 54 6.40 -3.96 -0.71
C ALA A 54 7.67 -3.17 -1.04
N MET A 55 7.56 -1.85 -1.26
CA MET A 55 8.72 -0.98 -1.49
C MET A 55 9.69 -0.97 -0.31
N THR A 56 9.16 -0.93 0.91
CA THR A 56 9.97 -0.95 2.12
C THR A 56 10.75 -2.27 2.24
N ILE A 57 10.10 -3.40 1.96
CA ILE A 57 10.75 -4.71 1.96
C ILE A 57 11.84 -4.79 0.87
N ILE A 58 11.58 -4.25 -0.33
CA ILE A 58 12.61 -4.13 -1.37
C ILE A 58 13.81 -3.35 -0.85
N GLY A 59 13.58 -2.19 -0.23
CA GLY A 59 14.64 -1.37 0.35
C GLY A 59 15.48 -2.12 1.37
N ILE A 60 14.82 -2.84 2.29
CA ILE A 60 15.51 -3.67 3.29
C ILE A 60 16.36 -4.75 2.63
N TYR A 61 15.77 -5.46 1.65
CA TYR A 61 16.48 -6.50 0.91
C TYR A 61 17.72 -5.96 0.18
N CYS A 62 17.54 -4.85 -0.53
CA CYS A 62 18.62 -4.20 -1.29
C CYS A 62 19.76 -3.73 -0.36
N ASN A 63 19.41 -3.14 0.78
CA ASN A 63 20.41 -2.71 1.77
C ASN A 63 21.22 -3.91 2.30
N LYS A 64 20.58 -5.03 2.58
CA LYS A 64 21.26 -6.23 3.08
C LYS A 64 22.16 -6.89 2.03
N ASN A 65 21.88 -6.70 0.76
CA ASN A 65 22.59 -7.35 -0.35
C ASN A 65 23.48 -6.41 -1.15
N ASN A 66 23.69 -5.19 -0.66
CA ASN A 66 24.49 -4.15 -1.32
C ASN A 66 24.02 -3.86 -2.77
N ILE A 67 22.70 -3.83 -2.96
CA ILE A 67 22.05 -3.50 -4.23
C ILE A 67 21.60 -2.05 -4.15
N SER A 68 21.94 -1.26 -5.16
CA SER A 68 21.45 0.13 -5.26
C SER A 68 19.97 0.13 -5.60
N PHE A 69 19.18 0.85 -4.80
CA PHE A 69 17.74 1.01 -5.01
C PHE A 69 17.35 2.47 -4.76
N GLU A 70 17.20 3.23 -5.85
CA GLU A 70 16.97 4.67 -5.78
C GLU A 70 15.66 5.10 -6.43
N ASN A 71 15.13 4.29 -7.35
CA ASN A 71 13.96 4.64 -8.12
C ASN A 71 12.89 3.56 -8.03
N CYS A 72 11.74 3.94 -7.50
CA CYS A 72 10.57 3.09 -7.51
C CYS A 72 9.30 3.93 -7.41
N GLU A 73 8.44 3.78 -8.39
CA GLU A 73 7.10 4.36 -8.36
C GLU A 73 6.09 3.23 -8.51
N ALA A 74 4.94 3.40 -7.90
CA ALA A 74 3.84 2.46 -8.07
C ALA A 74 2.51 3.18 -8.23
N ARG A 75 1.64 2.60 -9.06
CA ARG A 75 0.23 2.93 -9.13
C ARG A 75 -0.55 1.82 -8.44
N VAL A 76 -1.53 2.22 -7.65
CA VAL A 76 -2.36 1.29 -6.88
C VAL A 76 -3.78 1.37 -7.39
N ILE A 77 -4.34 0.23 -7.76
CA ILE A 77 -5.72 0.10 -8.23
C ILE A 77 -6.45 -0.79 -7.25
N LYS A 78 -7.57 -0.30 -6.75
CA LYS A 78 -8.42 -1.01 -5.80
C LYS A 78 -9.74 -1.34 -6.47
N LEU A 79 -10.15 -2.61 -6.42
CA LEU A 79 -11.45 -3.07 -6.90
C LEU A 79 -12.29 -3.54 -5.71
N MET A 80 -13.46 -2.90 -5.57
CA MET A 80 -14.40 -3.23 -4.49
C MET A 80 -15.38 -4.30 -4.95
N GLY A 81 -15.67 -5.24 -4.08
CA GLY A 81 -16.76 -6.20 -4.24
C GLY A 81 -18.03 -5.72 -3.55
N ASN A 82 -19.12 -6.46 -3.80
CA ASN A 82 -20.43 -6.20 -3.22
C ASN A 82 -20.95 -7.45 -2.51
N ASN A 83 -21.84 -7.25 -1.53
CA ASN A 83 -22.55 -8.31 -0.82
C ASN A 83 -21.63 -9.36 -0.12
N PRO A 84 -20.73 -8.91 0.78
CA PRO A 84 -20.60 -7.59 1.37
C PRO A 84 -19.67 -6.65 0.57
N ARG A 85 -19.78 -5.37 0.85
CA ARG A 85 -18.84 -4.37 0.34
C ARG A 85 -17.49 -4.60 1.02
N LYS A 86 -16.48 -4.95 0.22
CA LYS A 86 -15.12 -5.20 0.70
C LYS A 86 -14.12 -4.99 -0.44
N VAL A 87 -12.86 -4.86 -0.12
CA VAL A 87 -11.81 -4.87 -1.15
C VAL A 87 -11.67 -6.30 -1.67
N ASP A 88 -11.97 -6.50 -2.95
CA ASP A 88 -11.84 -7.81 -3.60
C ASP A 88 -10.47 -8.00 -4.24
N GLN A 89 -9.94 -6.95 -4.85
CA GLN A 89 -8.66 -7.03 -5.55
C GLN A 89 -7.85 -5.74 -5.38
N ILE A 90 -6.55 -5.90 -5.29
CA ILE A 90 -5.57 -4.81 -5.36
C ILE A 90 -4.58 -5.14 -6.47
N ILE A 91 -4.41 -4.20 -7.40
CA ILE A 91 -3.42 -4.29 -8.47
C ILE A 91 -2.36 -3.22 -8.21
N ILE A 92 -1.09 -3.64 -8.21
CA ILE A 92 0.03 -2.73 -8.04
C ILE A 92 0.87 -2.77 -9.31
N GLU A 93 0.91 -1.64 -10.02
CA GLU A 93 1.80 -1.44 -11.16
C GLU A 93 3.08 -0.77 -10.63
N MET A 94 4.17 -1.53 -10.52
CA MET A 94 5.40 -1.08 -9.89
C MET A 94 6.53 -0.98 -10.91
N LYS A 95 7.11 0.20 -11.04
CA LYS A 95 8.20 0.49 -11.97
C LYS A 95 9.54 0.35 -11.27
N LEU A 96 10.33 -0.64 -11.69
CA LEU A 96 11.66 -0.93 -11.17
C LEU A 96 12.76 -0.75 -12.21
N SER A 97 12.39 -0.58 -13.50
CA SER A 97 13.32 -0.58 -14.65
C SER A 97 14.42 0.47 -14.56
N GLU A 98 14.18 1.59 -13.90
CA GLU A 98 15.16 2.67 -13.79
C GLU A 98 16.35 2.33 -12.88
N ASN A 99 16.29 1.24 -12.13
CA ASN A 99 17.41 0.77 -11.32
C ASN A 99 18.45 0.01 -12.14
N ASN A 100 18.15 -0.36 -13.37
CA ASN A 100 19.05 -1.04 -14.31
C ASN A 100 19.68 -2.32 -13.76
N TRP A 101 18.90 -3.09 -12.99
CA TRP A 101 19.33 -4.38 -12.48
C TRP A 101 19.34 -5.44 -13.59
N ASP A 102 20.24 -6.41 -13.47
CA ASP A 102 20.17 -7.60 -14.31
C ASP A 102 18.93 -8.45 -13.98
N ASP A 103 18.59 -9.40 -14.84
CA ASP A 103 17.39 -10.23 -14.68
C ASP A 103 17.42 -11.03 -13.38
N SER A 104 18.59 -11.53 -13.00
CA SER A 104 18.76 -12.29 -11.75
C SER A 104 18.48 -11.44 -10.51
N THR A 105 19.01 -10.24 -10.48
CA THR A 105 18.76 -9.27 -9.38
C THR A 105 17.30 -8.88 -9.33
N LEU A 106 16.70 -8.56 -10.48
CA LEU A 106 15.29 -8.20 -10.56
C LEU A 106 14.38 -9.31 -10.04
N GLU A 107 14.63 -10.55 -10.41
CA GLU A 107 13.87 -11.72 -9.94
C GLU A 107 13.94 -11.87 -8.42
N LYS A 108 15.12 -11.71 -7.84
CA LYS A 108 15.32 -11.78 -6.38
C LYS A 108 14.60 -10.63 -5.65
N VAL A 109 14.66 -9.44 -6.20
CA VAL A 109 13.98 -8.25 -5.64
C VAL A 109 12.46 -8.44 -5.67
N ILE A 110 11.91 -8.90 -6.78
CA ILE A 110 10.48 -9.17 -6.91
C ILE A 110 10.05 -10.24 -5.91
N LYS A 111 10.82 -11.29 -5.75
CA LYS A 111 10.54 -12.34 -4.78
C LYS A 111 10.54 -11.78 -3.35
N ALA A 112 11.48 -10.91 -3.02
CA ALA A 112 11.51 -10.24 -1.72
C ALA A 112 10.27 -9.37 -1.49
N ALA A 113 9.85 -8.59 -2.49
CA ALA A 113 8.66 -7.74 -2.41
C ALA A 113 7.40 -8.51 -1.99
N ARG A 114 7.27 -9.76 -2.44
CA ARG A 114 6.12 -10.63 -2.17
C ARG A 114 6.12 -11.24 -0.77
N THR A 115 7.11 -10.93 0.05
CA THR A 115 7.17 -11.37 1.45
C THR A 115 6.67 -10.30 2.43
N CYS A 116 6.11 -9.22 1.93
CA CYS A 116 5.68 -8.11 2.77
C CYS A 116 4.57 -8.52 3.73
N PRO A 117 4.62 -8.10 5.01
CA PRO A 117 3.62 -8.49 6.02
C PRO A 117 2.18 -8.09 5.66
N VAL A 118 1.99 -6.98 4.97
CA VAL A 118 0.65 -6.56 4.53
C VAL A 118 0.08 -7.56 3.52
N GLU A 119 0.87 -8.00 2.52
CA GLU A 119 0.44 -9.04 1.59
C GLU A 119 0.10 -10.35 2.31
N LEU A 120 0.96 -10.79 3.21
CA LEU A 120 0.74 -12.02 3.98
C LEU A 120 -0.53 -11.96 4.82
N THR A 121 -0.91 -10.76 5.27
CA THR A 121 -2.15 -10.54 6.02
C THR A 121 -3.37 -10.57 5.11
N LEU A 122 -3.29 -10.01 3.93
CA LEU A 122 -4.44 -9.79 3.03
C LEU A 122 -4.69 -10.94 2.06
N LYS A 123 -3.68 -11.69 1.66
CA LYS A 123 -3.70 -12.61 0.51
C LYS A 123 -4.80 -13.67 0.51
N ASN A 124 -5.32 -14.04 1.69
CA ASN A 124 -6.38 -15.05 1.78
C ASN A 124 -7.80 -14.47 1.57
N ASN A 125 -7.94 -13.14 1.62
CA ASN A 125 -9.22 -12.44 1.47
C ASN A 125 -9.25 -11.47 0.30
N VAL A 126 -8.09 -11.07 -0.20
CA VAL A 126 -7.95 -10.08 -1.27
C VAL A 126 -7.08 -10.68 -2.36
N GLN A 127 -7.54 -10.62 -3.59
CA GLN A 127 -6.73 -10.99 -4.75
C GLN A 127 -5.67 -9.90 -4.97
N ILE A 128 -4.40 -10.29 -4.98
CA ILE A 128 -3.28 -9.36 -5.15
C ILE A 128 -2.56 -9.66 -6.45
N GLU A 129 -2.46 -8.65 -7.31
CA GLU A 129 -1.77 -8.72 -8.59
C GLU A 129 -0.68 -7.66 -8.65
N TYR A 130 0.52 -8.05 -9.07
CA TYR A 130 1.61 -7.12 -9.38
C TYR A 130 1.90 -7.12 -10.87
N LYS A 131 2.13 -5.92 -11.42
CA LYS A 131 2.66 -5.70 -12.76
C LYS A 131 3.96 -4.94 -12.61
N PHE A 132 5.07 -5.65 -12.73
CA PHE A 132 6.40 -5.05 -12.65
C PHE A 132 6.89 -4.60 -14.03
N THR A 133 7.39 -3.39 -14.10
CA THR A 133 8.00 -2.83 -15.33
C THR A 133 9.36 -2.21 -15.07
#